data_25f23305295c43ef727f30ded8d6b145
#
_entry.id   25f23305295c43ef727f30ded8d6b145
#
_cell.length_a   1.000
_cell.length_b   1.000
_cell.length_c   1.000
_cell.angle_alpha   90.00
_cell.angle_beta   90.00
_cell.angle_gamma   90.00
#
_symmetry.space_group_name_H-M   'P 1'
#
loop_
_entity.id
_entity.type
_entity.pdbx_description
1 polymer ?
#
loop_
_entity_poly.entity_id
_entity_poly.type
_entity_poly.pdbx_seq_one_letter_code
_entity_poly.pdbx_strand_id
1 'polypeptide(L)'
;MDVPTSFLPQQDFPRQVIDLRRRARKVVWMPATVASHNGSGHGVVTNISESGCQLRLVTSFRPSHHLTLTITQDGHTALLITLAGNRWINQELMGVEFLSLSKKDRAKLQQLCGGSRTPLV
;
A
#
# COMPACT_ATOMS: atom_id res chain seq x y z
N MET A 1 30.37 -2.70 -5.99
CA MET A 1 30.18 -2.09 -5.50
C MET A 1 29.54 -1.91 -5.33
N ASP A 2 29.64 -2.47 -5.50
CA ASP A 2 29.20 -2.02 -5.04
C ASP A 2 28.52 -2.03 -5.12
N VAL A 3 28.72 -2.32 -5.50
CA VAL A 3 28.30 -1.97 -5.20
C VAL A 3 27.72 -2.04 -5.10
N PRO A 4 27.90 -2.26 -5.18
CA PRO A 4 27.44 -2.08 -4.73
C PRO A 4 26.74 -2.22 -4.67
N THR A 5 27.05 -2.66 -4.77
CA THR A 5 26.64 -2.45 -4.35
C THR A 5 25.95 -2.51 -4.39
N SER A 6 26.26 -2.85 -4.54
CA SER A 6 25.89 -2.58 -4.28
C SER A 6 25.33 -2.76 -4.50
N PHE A 7 25.67 -3.29 -4.60
CA PHE A 7 25.38 -3.18 -4.48
C PHE A 7 24.81 -3.53 -4.66
N LEU A 8 24.88 -3.92 -4.82
CA LEU A 8 24.57 -3.95 -4.64
C LEU A 8 23.98 -4.28 -4.59
N PRO A 9 24.04 -4.53 -4.52
CA PRO A 9 23.61 -4.64 -4.17
C PRO A 9 22.98 -5.01 -4.06
N GLN A 10 23.08 -5.39 -4.05
CA GLN A 10 22.74 -5.39 -3.68
C GLN A 10 22.05 -5.70 -3.60
N GLN A 11 22.20 -6.01 -3.67
CA GLN A 11 21.77 -6.06 -3.40
C GLN A 11 20.99 -6.41 -3.41
N ASP A 12 21.28 -6.61 -3.42
CA ASP A 12 20.60 -6.90 -3.35
C ASP A 12 19.78 -7.10 -3.91
N PHE A 13 19.61 -7.51 -4.54
CA PHE A 13 18.83 -7.68 -4.94
C PHE A 13 17.88 -8.45 -5.60
N PRO A 14 17.61 -9.03 -5.89
CA PRO A 14 16.90 -9.72 -6.84
C PRO A 14 15.69 -10.38 -6.31
N ARG A 15 15.65 -10.92 -5.21
CA ARG A 15 14.48 -11.54 -4.69
C ARG A 15 13.38 -10.57 -4.54
N GLN A 16 13.68 -9.37 -4.31
CA GLN A 16 12.67 -8.38 -4.22
C GLN A 16 11.99 -8.23 -5.54
N VAL A 17 12.72 -8.33 -6.56
CA VAL A 17 12.18 -8.18 -7.87
C VAL A 17 11.17 -9.25 -8.16
N ILE A 18 11.46 -10.44 -7.74
CA ILE A 18 10.56 -11.53 -7.94
C ILE A 18 9.26 -11.32 -7.19
N ASP A 19 9.35 -10.86 -5.98
CA ASP A 19 8.17 -10.61 -5.20
C ASP A 19 7.31 -9.54 -5.82
N LEU A 20 7.93 -8.53 -6.35
CA LEU A 20 7.19 -7.47 -6.99
C LEU A 20 6.42 -7.98 -8.19
N ARG A 21 6.97 -8.90 -8.91
CA ARG A 21 6.28 -9.44 -10.05
C ARG A 21 5.04 -10.19 -9.64
N ARG A 22 5.10 -10.93 -8.55
CA ARG A 22 3.95 -11.65 -8.11
C ARG A 22 2.91 -10.74 -7.52
N ARG A 23 3.34 -9.61 -6.99
CA ARG A 23 2.43 -8.67 -6.38
C ARG A 23 2.38 -7.44 -7.24
N ALA A 24 1.87 -7.63 -8.44
CA ALA A 24 1.81 -6.55 -9.39
C ALA A 24 1.16 -5.33 -8.77
N ARG A 25 1.76 -4.18 -8.99
CA ARG A 25 1.24 -2.94 -8.48
C ARG A 25 0.46 -2.23 -9.54
N LYS A 26 -0.60 -1.62 -9.11
CA LYS A 26 -1.44 -0.85 -10.00
C LYS A 26 -1.34 0.61 -9.63
N VAL A 27 -1.11 1.47 -10.60
CA VAL A 27 -1.07 2.91 -10.37
C VAL A 27 -2.51 3.38 -10.22
N VAL A 28 -2.79 4.11 -9.16
CA VAL A 28 -4.13 4.58 -8.87
C VAL A 28 -4.03 6.00 -8.32
N TRP A 29 -5.15 6.60 -8.04
CA TRP A 29 -5.21 7.91 -7.41
C TRP A 29 -6.46 7.92 -6.57
N MET A 30 -6.34 7.45 -5.33
CA MET A 30 -7.52 7.25 -4.48
C MET A 30 -7.32 7.93 -3.14
N PRO A 31 -8.23 8.81 -2.75
CA PRO A 31 -8.13 9.45 -1.44
C PRO A 31 -8.20 8.43 -0.33
N ALA A 32 -7.53 8.72 0.75
CA ALA A 32 -7.50 7.82 1.89
C ALA A 32 -7.43 8.59 3.20
N THR A 33 -7.96 7.99 4.24
CA THR A 33 -7.82 8.47 5.59
C THR A 33 -6.99 7.48 6.37
N VAL A 34 -6.05 7.99 7.14
CA VAL A 34 -5.16 7.17 7.95
C VAL A 34 -5.45 7.49 9.40
N ALA A 35 -5.72 6.47 10.20
CA ALA A 35 -5.96 6.67 11.62
C ALA A 35 -5.07 5.75 12.42
N SER A 36 -4.48 6.26 13.47
CA SER A 36 -3.71 5.43 14.38
C SER A 36 -3.94 5.98 15.79
N HIS A 37 -3.33 5.34 16.78
CA HIS A 37 -3.62 5.72 18.16
C HIS A 37 -3.20 7.15 18.47
N ASN A 38 -2.32 7.72 17.68
CA ASN A 38 -1.84 9.09 17.92
C ASN A 38 -2.52 10.14 17.03
N GLY A 39 -3.61 9.77 16.36
CA GLY A 39 -4.34 10.76 15.57
C GLY A 39 -4.76 10.25 14.21
N SER A 40 -5.10 11.17 13.35
CA SER A 40 -5.52 10.80 11.99
C SER A 40 -5.07 11.86 10.99
N GLY A 41 -5.05 11.46 9.74
CA GLY A 41 -4.68 12.34 8.65
C GLY A 41 -5.23 11.85 7.34
N HIS A 42 -4.90 12.57 6.28
CA HIS A 42 -5.40 12.29 4.95
C HIS A 42 -4.25 12.12 3.97
N GLY A 43 -4.50 11.37 2.94
CA GLY A 43 -3.53 11.19 1.89
C GLY A 43 -4.17 10.68 0.63
N VAL A 44 -3.33 10.31 -0.33
CA VAL A 44 -3.76 9.77 -1.60
C VAL A 44 -2.95 8.52 -1.88
N VAL A 45 -3.64 7.42 -2.14
CA VAL A 45 -2.97 6.18 -2.53
C VAL A 45 -2.56 6.33 -3.98
N THR A 46 -1.27 6.17 -4.25
CA THR A 46 -0.73 6.37 -5.59
C THR A 46 -0.42 5.06 -6.30
N ASN A 47 -0.25 3.99 -5.57
CA ASN A 47 -0.21 2.67 -6.17
C ASN A 47 -0.63 1.65 -5.13
N ILE A 48 -1.11 0.52 -5.59
CA ILE A 48 -1.68 -0.48 -4.71
C ILE A 48 -1.42 -1.88 -5.26
N SER A 49 -1.23 -2.83 -4.36
CA SER A 49 -1.11 -4.23 -4.70
C SER A 49 -1.92 -5.00 -3.67
N GLU A 50 -1.96 -6.32 -3.80
CA GLU A 50 -2.72 -7.12 -2.84
C GLU A 50 -2.08 -7.12 -1.45
N SER A 51 -0.82 -6.74 -1.33
CA SER A 51 -0.14 -6.78 -0.05
C SER A 51 0.07 -5.42 0.58
N GLY A 52 -0.14 -4.34 -0.15
CA GLY A 52 0.09 -3.02 0.41
C GLY A 52 -0.07 -1.91 -0.60
N CYS A 53 0.29 -0.71 -0.20
CA CYS A 53 0.15 0.45 -1.08
C CYS A 53 1.20 1.49 -0.76
N GLN A 54 1.33 2.43 -1.65
CA GLN A 54 2.10 3.63 -1.41
C GLN A 54 1.13 4.79 -1.28
N LEU A 55 1.36 5.61 -0.30
CA LEU A 55 0.46 6.67 0.07
C LEU A 55 1.23 7.97 0.15
N ARG A 56 0.66 9.02 -0.40
CA ARG A 56 1.21 10.36 -0.24
C ARG A 56 0.38 11.08 0.80
N LEU A 57 1.00 11.44 1.92
CA LEU A 57 0.30 12.15 2.99
C LEU A 57 0.18 13.63 2.61
N VAL A 58 -1.02 14.17 2.77
CA VAL A 58 -1.24 15.59 2.47
C VAL A 58 -1.39 16.41 3.73
N THR A 59 -1.32 15.77 4.90
CA THR A 59 -1.34 16.47 6.17
C THR A 59 0.00 16.24 6.84
N SER A 60 0.30 17.00 7.87
CA SER A 60 1.56 16.84 8.59
C SER A 60 1.52 15.69 9.57
N PHE A 61 0.36 15.07 9.75
CA PHE A 61 0.24 13.95 10.67
C PHE A 61 1.11 12.77 10.21
N ARG A 62 1.78 12.14 11.15
CA ARG A 62 2.58 10.94 10.88
C ARG A 62 2.05 9.81 11.74
N PRO A 63 1.49 8.78 11.12
CA PRO A 63 0.92 7.68 11.90
C PRO A 63 2.00 6.86 12.58
N SER A 64 1.61 6.15 13.63
CA SER A 64 2.53 5.27 14.31
C SER A 64 2.70 3.98 13.51
N HIS A 65 3.29 2.96 14.13
CA HIS A 65 3.61 1.69 13.48
C HIS A 65 2.40 1.02 12.87
N HIS A 66 1.27 1.07 13.54
CA HIS A 66 0.05 0.41 13.08
C HIS A 66 -1.03 1.45 12.86
N LEU A 67 -1.84 1.22 11.84
CA LEU A 67 -2.86 2.18 11.49
C LEU A 67 -4.05 1.47 10.83
N THR A 68 -5.14 2.19 10.74
CA THR A 68 -6.30 1.78 9.98
C THR A 68 -6.34 2.67 8.75
N LEU A 69 -6.54 2.07 7.59
CA LEU A 69 -6.55 2.80 6.34
C LEU A 69 -7.91 2.67 5.69
N THR A 70 -8.53 3.80 5.39
CA THR A 70 -9.81 3.82 4.69
C THR A 70 -9.56 4.47 3.33
N ILE A 71 -9.77 3.70 2.28
CA ILE A 71 -9.57 4.19 0.92
C ILE A 71 -10.94 4.44 0.31
N THR A 72 -11.11 5.60 -0.30
CA THR A 72 -12.41 5.96 -0.88
C THR A 72 -12.31 6.03 -2.40
N GLN A 73 -13.46 5.87 -3.03
CA GLN A 73 -13.58 5.98 -4.46
C GLN A 73 -14.95 6.56 -4.74
N ASP A 74 -14.98 7.68 -5.47
CA ASP A 74 -16.24 8.36 -5.82
C ASP A 74 -17.08 8.66 -4.58
N GLY A 75 -16.42 9.07 -3.50
CA GLY A 75 -17.13 9.47 -2.29
C GLY A 75 -17.58 8.31 -1.41
N HIS A 76 -17.28 7.09 -1.79
CA HIS A 76 -17.68 5.92 -1.01
C HIS A 76 -16.45 5.20 -0.49
N THR A 77 -16.60 4.50 0.61
CA THR A 77 -15.52 3.67 1.12
C THR A 77 -15.35 2.49 0.16
N ALA A 78 -14.21 2.46 -0.51
CA ALA A 78 -13.90 1.38 -1.42
C ALA A 78 -13.25 0.22 -0.70
N LEU A 79 -12.34 0.52 0.23
CA LEU A 79 -11.62 -0.50 0.97
C LEU A 79 -11.40 -0.04 2.40
N LEU A 80 -11.56 -0.95 3.33
CA LEU A 80 -11.21 -0.70 4.71
C LEU A 80 -10.14 -1.71 5.12
N ILE A 81 -8.95 -1.21 5.40
CA ILE A 81 -7.86 -2.05 5.90
C ILE A 81 -7.84 -1.84 7.39
N THR A 82 -8.36 -2.80 8.13
CA THR A 82 -8.55 -2.63 9.57
C THR A 82 -7.25 -2.58 10.33
N LEU A 83 -6.21 -3.21 9.79
CA LEU A 83 -4.89 -3.11 10.40
C LEU A 83 -3.86 -3.09 9.28
N ALA A 84 -3.05 -2.07 9.28
CA ALA A 84 -1.97 -1.93 8.32
C ALA A 84 -0.70 -1.55 9.06
N GLY A 85 0.42 -1.85 8.47
CA GLY A 85 1.72 -1.53 9.06
C GLY A 85 2.40 -0.44 8.27
N ASN A 86 2.92 0.54 8.97
CA ASN A 86 3.74 1.58 8.39
C ASN A 86 5.12 1.00 8.18
N ARG A 87 5.48 0.73 6.95
CA ARG A 87 6.76 0.09 6.64
C ARG A 87 7.89 1.10 6.50
N TRP A 88 7.59 2.24 5.93
CA TRP A 88 8.58 3.31 5.79
C TRP A 88 7.86 4.63 5.51
N ILE A 89 8.51 5.71 5.91
CA ILE A 89 8.05 7.06 5.60
C ILE A 89 9.26 7.81 5.10
N ASN A 90 9.09 8.54 4.01
CA ASN A 90 10.13 9.38 3.46
C ASN A 90 9.46 10.66 3.02
N GLN A 91 9.59 11.69 3.81
CA GLN A 91 8.92 12.96 3.59
C GLN A 91 7.40 12.73 3.59
N GLU A 92 6.71 13.03 2.50
CA GLU A 92 5.26 12.84 2.47
C GLU A 92 4.87 11.49 1.92
N LEU A 93 5.81 10.66 1.50
CA LEU A 93 5.50 9.34 0.96
C LEU A 93 5.59 8.29 2.05
N MET A 94 4.72 7.31 1.97
CA MET A 94 4.64 6.28 2.99
C MET A 94 4.33 4.95 2.34
N GLY A 95 5.05 3.92 2.75
CA GLY A 95 4.77 2.57 2.30
C GLY A 95 4.01 1.82 3.37
N VAL A 96 2.93 1.17 3.00
CA VAL A 96 2.01 0.53 3.92
C VAL A 96 1.82 -0.92 3.53
N GLU A 97 1.85 -1.79 4.52
CA GLU A 97 1.58 -3.20 4.32
C GLU A 97 0.20 -3.53 4.91
N PHE A 98 -0.60 -4.27 4.19
CA PHE A 98 -1.93 -4.65 4.67
C PHE A 98 -1.78 -5.89 5.55
N LEU A 99 -2.22 -5.78 6.79
CA LEU A 99 -2.07 -6.88 7.75
C LEU A 99 -3.39 -7.58 8.02
N SER A 100 -4.49 -6.85 8.04
CA SER A 100 -5.78 -7.45 8.31
C SER A 100 -6.88 -6.67 7.61
N LEU A 101 -7.74 -7.40 6.94
CA LEU A 101 -8.93 -6.82 6.34
C LEU A 101 -9.94 -7.95 6.19
N SER A 102 -11.21 -7.59 6.06
CA SER A 102 -12.29 -8.56 5.98
C SER A 102 -12.20 -9.34 4.67
N LYS A 103 -12.86 -10.46 4.59
CA LYS A 103 -12.92 -11.22 3.35
C LYS A 103 -13.54 -10.40 2.23
N LYS A 104 -14.53 -9.62 2.57
CA LYS A 104 -15.20 -8.76 1.61
C LYS A 104 -14.22 -7.74 1.04
N ASP A 105 -13.46 -7.11 1.91
CA ASP A 105 -12.50 -6.12 1.45
C ASP A 105 -11.34 -6.76 0.70
N ARG A 106 -10.94 -7.96 1.11
CA ARG A 106 -9.91 -8.67 0.37
C ARG A 106 -10.36 -8.98 -1.06
N ALA A 107 -11.61 -9.37 -1.23
CA ALA A 107 -12.13 -9.64 -2.56
C ALA A 107 -12.16 -8.35 -3.40
N LYS A 108 -12.55 -7.24 -2.79
CA LYS A 108 -12.53 -5.96 -3.49
C LYS A 108 -11.12 -5.58 -3.90
N LEU A 109 -10.17 -5.82 -3.02
CA LEU A 109 -8.78 -5.51 -3.29
C LEU A 109 -8.25 -6.35 -4.45
N GLN A 110 -8.57 -7.61 -4.47
CA GLN A 110 -8.15 -8.48 -5.57
C GLN A 110 -8.73 -8.00 -6.89
N GLN A 111 -9.98 -7.61 -6.88
CA GLN A 111 -10.61 -7.10 -8.06
C GLN A 111 -9.95 -5.82 -8.53
N LEU A 112 -9.68 -4.93 -7.60
CA LEU A 112 -9.04 -3.66 -7.91
C LEU A 112 -7.65 -3.85 -8.50
N CYS A 113 -6.90 -4.78 -7.97
CA CYS A 113 -5.52 -4.99 -8.37
C CYS A 113 -5.36 -5.78 -9.64
N GLY A 114 -6.41 -6.41 -10.10
CA GLY A 114 -6.22 -7.14 -11.30
C GLY A 114 -7.12 -8.31 -11.47
N GLY A 115 -8.17 -8.31 -10.72
CA GLY A 115 -9.07 -9.41 -10.82
C GLY A 115 -9.64 -9.57 -12.17
N SER A 116 -9.57 -8.54 -12.95
CA SER A 116 -10.13 -8.63 -14.25
C SER A 116 -9.51 -9.70 -15.10
N ARG A 117 -8.32 -10.12 -14.75
CA ARG A 117 -7.69 -11.10 -15.52
C ARG A 117 -8.18 -12.39 -15.17
N THR A 118 -8.79 -12.51 -14.11
CA THR A 118 -9.25 -13.73 -13.71
C THR A 118 -10.01 -14.43 -14.67
N PRO A 119 -10.78 -13.80 -15.32
CA PRO A 119 -11.58 -14.53 -16.20
C PRO A 119 -10.87 -15.29 -17.14
N LEU A 120 -9.86 -15.03 -17.24
CA LEU A 120 -9.24 -15.68 -18.06
C LEU A 120 -9.04 -16.82 -17.72
N VAL A 121 -9.07 -16.86 -17.18
CA VAL A 121 -8.86 -17.90 -16.86
C VAL A 121 -9.50 -18.63 -17.14
#